data_ac4f5f20f1bc3f7a1c19da86db6f03cf
#
_entry.id   ac4f5f20f1bc3f7a1c19da86db6f03cf
#
_cell.length_a   1.000
_cell.length_b   1.000
_cell.length_c   1.000
_cell.angle_alpha   90.00
_cell.angle_beta   90.00
_cell.angle_gamma   90.00
#
_symmetry.space_group_name_H-M   'P 1'
#
loop_
_entity.id
_entity.type
_entity.pdbx_description
1 polymer ?
#
loop_
_entity_poly.entity_id
_entity_poly.type
_entity_poly.pdbx_seq_one_letter_code
_entity_poly.pdbx_strand_id
1 'polypeptide(L)'
;MTMTKFSRINKQREEITMRVLEDMEKGGNEWKKPWVEASPLPPHNPVSGTQYSGRNFLYTYVYGMMRGYADPRWATEKQIKEMGWKIPENLQNGRGGINDELGVGVEHWGMYAYIPRVKKDGTPLTDKGGTQKFTRVRAVKENGVWGRYRKGDNGKYEFEQLPSGVHPHPECDRYFKVFNLSLIEGVPPLPVPDLAPNDDIEVGLLADDVIASSRCEVFEGSTD
;
A
#
# COMPACT_ATOMS: atom_id res chain seq x y z
N MET A 1 -21.68 15.31 12.26
CA MET A 1 -21.29 15.35 10.82
C MET A 1 -20.44 14.14 10.52
N THR A 2 -20.93 13.17 9.79
CA THR A 2 -20.21 11.91 9.53
C THR A 2 -19.13 12.18 8.48
N MET A 3 -17.86 12.09 8.88
CA MET A 3 -16.74 12.24 7.95
C MET A 3 -16.82 11.17 6.84
N THR A 4 -16.69 11.58 5.60
CA THR A 4 -16.63 10.63 4.47
C THR A 4 -15.35 9.79 4.57
N LYS A 5 -15.33 8.60 3.95
CA LYS A 5 -14.14 7.71 3.89
C LYS A 5 -12.92 8.47 3.36
N PHE A 6 -13.11 9.33 2.37
CA PHE A 6 -12.06 10.16 1.77
C PHE A 6 -11.48 11.19 2.73
N SER A 7 -12.33 11.81 3.55
CA SER A 7 -11.91 12.79 4.56
C SER A 7 -11.04 12.16 5.66
N ARG A 8 -11.32 10.91 6.07
CA ARG A 8 -10.51 10.19 7.08
C ARG A 8 -9.11 9.87 6.56
N ILE A 9 -9.01 9.50 5.28
CA ILE A 9 -7.73 9.18 4.65
C ILE A 9 -6.86 10.42 4.50
N ASN A 10 -7.44 11.53 4.08
CA ASN A 10 -6.70 12.79 3.99
C ASN A 10 -6.20 13.24 5.36
N LYS A 11 -7.04 13.14 6.39
CA LYS A 11 -6.62 13.41 7.76
C LYS A 11 -5.45 12.53 8.21
N GLN A 12 -5.52 11.22 7.95
CA GLN A 12 -4.41 10.30 8.24
C GLN A 12 -3.13 10.67 7.49
N ARG A 13 -3.23 11.05 6.22
CA ARG A 13 -2.09 11.52 5.43
C ARG A 13 -1.45 12.76 6.04
N GLU A 14 -2.26 13.74 6.43
CA GLU A 14 -1.80 14.95 7.09
C GLU A 14 -1.09 14.63 8.41
N GLU A 15 -1.70 13.83 9.28
CA GLU A 15 -1.12 13.44 10.56
C GLU A 15 0.24 12.74 10.40
N ILE A 16 0.36 11.80 9.47
CA ILE A 16 1.63 11.11 9.19
C ILE A 16 2.66 12.06 8.60
N THR A 17 2.26 12.92 7.67
CA THR A 17 3.16 13.90 7.05
C THR A 17 3.69 14.88 8.10
N MET A 18 2.82 15.42 8.95
CA MET A 18 3.22 16.32 10.02
C MET A 18 4.20 15.63 10.98
N ARG A 19 3.95 14.40 11.35
CA ARG A 19 4.86 13.66 12.23
C ARG A 19 6.25 13.47 11.62
N VAL A 20 6.32 13.10 10.35
CA VAL A 20 7.61 12.96 9.65
C VAL A 20 8.35 14.32 9.62
N LEU A 21 7.64 15.39 9.32
CA LEU A 21 8.22 16.73 9.31
C LEU A 21 8.74 17.16 10.71
N GLU A 22 7.95 16.92 11.76
CA GLU A 22 8.36 17.19 13.14
C GLU A 22 9.63 16.41 13.53
N ASP A 23 9.72 15.16 13.15
CA ASP A 23 10.87 14.31 13.45
C ASP A 23 12.11 14.77 12.65
N MET A 24 11.92 15.23 11.41
CA MET A 24 12.99 15.83 10.60
C MET A 24 13.49 17.15 11.20
N GLU A 25 12.59 18.02 11.65
CA GLU A 25 12.93 19.29 12.28
C GLU A 25 13.69 19.08 13.60
N LYS A 26 13.28 18.11 14.42
CA LYS A 26 13.96 17.77 15.68
C LYS A 26 15.33 17.16 15.47
N GLY A 27 15.49 16.35 14.42
CA GLY A 27 16.75 15.67 14.09
C GLY A 27 17.78 16.57 13.41
N GLY A 28 17.33 17.67 12.80
CA GLY A 28 18.22 18.59 12.07
C GLY A 28 19.13 17.85 11.07
N ASN A 29 20.42 18.18 11.07
CA ASN A 29 21.43 17.54 10.22
C ASN A 29 21.75 16.09 10.63
N GLU A 30 21.36 15.67 11.83
CA GLU A 30 21.54 14.31 12.34
C GLU A 30 20.30 13.43 12.12
N TRP A 31 19.30 13.92 11.40
CA TRP A 31 18.09 13.16 11.13
C TRP A 31 18.41 11.89 10.34
N LYS A 32 18.19 10.75 10.97
CA LYS A 32 18.28 9.44 10.33
C LYS A 32 16.88 8.95 9.99
N LYS A 33 16.76 8.35 8.83
CA LYS A 33 15.50 7.72 8.43
C LYS A 33 15.11 6.68 9.48
N PRO A 34 14.01 6.85 10.23
CA PRO A 34 13.69 5.97 11.36
C PRO A 34 13.49 4.50 10.95
N TRP A 35 13.25 4.24 9.68
CA TRP A 35 13.11 2.88 9.14
C TRP A 35 14.42 2.15 8.84
N VAL A 36 15.56 2.75 9.10
CA VAL A 36 16.87 2.09 8.95
C VAL A 36 17.22 1.25 10.18
N GLU A 37 16.74 1.65 11.35
CA GLU A 37 17.08 0.99 12.63
C GLU A 37 16.00 0.03 13.15
N ALA A 38 14.80 0.02 12.54
CA ALA A 38 13.70 -0.83 13.00
C ALA A 38 13.69 -2.16 12.27
N SER A 39 13.04 -3.14 12.88
CA SER A 39 12.86 -4.52 12.41
C SER A 39 13.46 -4.86 11.05
N PRO A 40 14.30 -5.88 10.90
CA PRO A 40 14.88 -6.31 9.62
C PRO A 40 13.80 -6.71 8.60
N LEU A 41 12.55 -6.85 9.02
CA LEU A 41 11.43 -7.21 8.16
C LEU A 41 10.58 -5.97 7.85
N PRO A 42 10.36 -5.66 6.56
CA PRO A 42 9.47 -4.57 6.18
C PRO A 42 8.01 -4.85 6.59
N PRO A 43 7.20 -3.81 6.79
CA PRO A 43 5.77 -3.99 7.04
C PRO A 43 5.11 -4.82 5.95
N HIS A 44 4.37 -5.85 6.36
CA HIS A 44 3.73 -6.79 5.45
C HIS A 44 2.43 -7.36 6.01
N ASN A 45 1.63 -7.93 5.12
CA ASN A 45 0.44 -8.68 5.47
C ASN A 45 0.73 -10.19 5.35
N PRO A 46 0.85 -10.93 6.46
CA PRO A 46 1.23 -12.33 6.42
C PRO A 46 0.13 -13.25 5.86
N VAL A 47 -1.13 -12.80 5.87
CA VAL A 47 -2.26 -13.60 5.36
C VAL A 47 -2.32 -13.55 3.84
N SER A 48 -2.04 -12.40 3.23
CA SER A 48 -2.03 -12.24 1.77
C SER A 48 -0.65 -12.36 1.15
N GLY A 49 0.42 -12.40 1.95
CA GLY A 49 1.80 -12.35 1.48
C GLY A 49 2.22 -10.99 0.91
N THR A 50 1.39 -9.96 1.07
CA THR A 50 1.65 -8.63 0.50
C THR A 50 2.68 -7.88 1.34
N GLN A 51 3.82 -7.52 0.76
CA GLN A 51 4.72 -6.52 1.32
C GLN A 51 4.20 -5.13 0.99
N TYR A 52 4.14 -4.26 1.99
CA TYR A 52 3.75 -2.88 1.78
C TYR A 52 4.91 -2.09 1.18
N SER A 53 4.61 -1.29 0.17
CA SER A 53 5.57 -0.44 -0.54
C SER A 53 5.06 0.98 -0.68
N GLY A 54 5.95 1.92 -1.01
CA GLY A 54 5.58 3.32 -1.21
C GLY A 54 4.83 3.91 -0.02
N ARG A 55 3.69 4.53 -0.25
CA ARG A 55 2.88 5.17 0.81
C ARG A 55 2.39 4.17 1.85
N ASN A 56 2.00 2.97 1.44
CA ASN A 56 1.52 1.96 2.39
C ASN A 56 2.61 1.52 3.36
N PHE A 57 3.85 1.40 2.87
CA PHE A 57 5.01 1.18 3.73
C PHE A 57 5.15 2.33 4.74
N LEU A 58 5.19 3.57 4.25
CA LEU A 58 5.33 4.73 5.12
C LEU A 58 4.23 4.81 6.16
N TYR A 59 2.97 4.60 5.77
CA TYR A 59 1.84 4.66 6.69
C TYR A 59 1.90 3.59 7.79
N THR A 60 2.11 2.33 7.42
CA THR A 60 2.19 1.24 8.40
C THR A 60 3.40 1.38 9.29
N TYR A 61 4.53 1.80 8.74
CA TYR A 61 5.77 1.96 9.47
C TYR A 61 5.71 3.11 10.49
N VAL A 62 5.40 4.34 10.02
CA VAL A 62 5.33 5.52 10.88
C VAL A 62 4.24 5.38 11.94
N TYR A 63 3.07 4.86 11.56
CA TYR A 63 1.99 4.61 12.51
C TYR A 63 2.38 3.56 13.56
N GLY A 64 3.07 2.50 13.13
CA GLY A 64 3.62 1.50 14.05
C GLY A 64 4.57 2.10 15.07
N MET A 65 5.51 2.93 14.62
CA MET A 65 6.44 3.65 15.49
C MET A 65 5.72 4.57 16.47
N MET A 66 4.77 5.38 16.00
CA MET A 66 3.99 6.30 16.85
C MET A 66 3.24 5.56 17.97
N ARG A 67 2.85 4.32 17.73
CA ARG A 67 2.13 3.46 18.68
C ARG A 67 3.01 2.51 19.46
N GLY A 68 4.31 2.46 19.19
CA GLY A 68 5.25 1.52 19.80
C GLY A 68 5.05 0.06 19.40
N TYR A 69 4.51 -0.19 18.19
CA TYR A 69 4.33 -1.55 17.68
C TYR A 69 5.64 -2.09 17.12
N ALA A 70 6.15 -3.15 17.72
CA ALA A 70 7.38 -3.81 17.28
C ALA A 70 7.16 -4.86 16.18
N ASP A 71 5.92 -5.33 15.99
CA ASP A 71 5.60 -6.35 14.99
C ASP A 71 5.44 -5.70 13.60
N PRO A 72 6.18 -6.14 12.56
CA PRO A 72 6.04 -5.61 11.21
C PRO A 72 4.78 -6.11 10.49
N ARG A 73 4.02 -7.02 11.09
CA ARG A 73 2.85 -7.67 10.45
C ARG A 73 1.57 -6.88 10.69
N TRP A 74 0.78 -6.77 9.62
CA TRP A 74 -0.49 -6.03 9.60
C TRP A 74 -1.55 -6.82 8.86
N ALA A 75 -2.77 -6.88 9.39
CA ALA A 75 -3.88 -7.56 8.74
C ALA A 75 -5.18 -6.77 8.88
N THR A 76 -6.12 -7.01 7.98
CA THR A 76 -7.48 -6.48 8.11
C THR A 76 -8.25 -7.26 9.19
N GLU A 77 -9.26 -6.62 9.79
CA GLU A 77 -10.12 -7.28 10.77
C GLU A 77 -10.73 -8.59 10.23
N LYS A 78 -11.12 -8.58 8.95
CA LYS A 78 -11.66 -9.77 8.30
C LYS A 78 -10.66 -10.92 8.29
N GLN A 79 -9.40 -10.64 7.91
CA GLN A 79 -8.33 -11.64 7.90
C GLN A 79 -8.02 -12.16 9.31
N ILE A 80 -7.98 -11.28 10.32
CA ILE A 80 -7.78 -11.65 11.71
C ILE A 80 -8.85 -12.68 12.15
N LYS A 81 -10.11 -12.43 11.83
CA LYS A 81 -11.23 -13.33 12.15
C LYS A 81 -11.16 -14.64 11.35
N GLU A 82 -10.81 -14.59 10.07
CA GLU A 82 -10.68 -15.77 9.20
C GLU A 82 -9.54 -16.70 9.66
N MET A 83 -8.47 -16.13 10.20
CA MET A 83 -7.37 -16.90 10.79
C MET A 83 -7.68 -17.47 12.19
N GLY A 84 -8.83 -17.14 12.75
CA GLY A 84 -9.21 -17.57 14.09
C GLY A 84 -8.43 -16.86 15.20
N TRP A 85 -7.74 -15.77 14.90
CA TRP A 85 -7.04 -14.97 15.90
C TRP A 85 -8.04 -14.13 16.72
N LYS A 86 -7.72 -13.93 17.98
CA LYS A 86 -8.65 -13.30 18.92
C LYS A 86 -8.34 -11.82 19.11
N ILE A 87 -9.38 -10.99 18.98
CA ILE A 87 -9.30 -9.56 19.30
C ILE A 87 -9.55 -9.40 20.80
N PRO A 88 -8.60 -8.86 21.59
CA PRO A 88 -8.79 -8.60 23.02
C PRO A 88 -10.03 -7.71 23.29
N GLU A 89 -10.76 -7.98 24.36
CA GLU A 89 -12.00 -7.27 24.66
C GLU A 89 -11.82 -5.76 24.83
N ASN A 90 -10.71 -5.36 25.45
CA ASN A 90 -10.35 -3.96 25.67
C ASN A 90 -10.00 -3.19 24.36
N LEU A 91 -9.77 -3.90 23.28
CA LEU A 91 -9.49 -3.32 21.95
C LEU A 91 -10.71 -3.34 21.03
N GLN A 92 -11.81 -3.94 21.50
CA GLN A 92 -13.03 -4.02 20.70
C GLN A 92 -13.79 -2.70 20.72
N ASN A 93 -14.44 -2.40 19.59
CA ASN A 93 -15.48 -1.39 19.54
C ASN A 93 -16.81 -1.99 20.08
N GLY A 94 -17.81 -1.14 20.33
CA GLY A 94 -19.12 -1.59 20.84
C GLY A 94 -19.92 -2.53 19.91
N ARG A 95 -19.34 -2.96 18.77
CA ARG A 95 -19.94 -3.89 17.79
C ARG A 95 -19.14 -5.19 17.64
N GLY A 96 -18.18 -5.46 18.53
CA GLY A 96 -17.33 -6.66 18.50
C GLY A 96 -16.25 -6.67 17.40
N GLY A 97 -16.01 -5.54 16.76
CA GLY A 97 -14.86 -5.33 15.86
C GLY A 97 -13.71 -4.62 16.59
N ILE A 98 -12.58 -4.44 15.91
CA ILE A 98 -11.45 -3.67 16.46
C ILE A 98 -11.79 -2.17 16.45
N ASN A 99 -11.35 -1.45 17.49
CA ASN A 99 -11.47 0.00 17.49
C ASN A 99 -10.73 0.61 16.29
N ASP A 100 -11.45 1.37 15.50
CA ASP A 100 -10.95 1.99 14.26
C ASP A 100 -9.71 2.87 14.47
N GLU A 101 -9.53 3.44 15.64
CA GLU A 101 -8.40 4.31 15.98
C GLU A 101 -7.08 3.56 16.15
N LEU A 102 -7.13 2.24 16.31
CA LEU A 102 -5.97 1.37 16.43
C LEU A 102 -5.41 0.92 15.08
N GLY A 103 -6.11 1.22 13.99
CA GLY A 103 -5.73 0.80 12.66
C GLY A 103 -5.31 1.95 11.76
N VAL A 104 -4.51 1.61 10.77
CA VAL A 104 -4.03 2.51 9.72
C VAL A 104 -4.66 2.16 8.38
N GLY A 105 -4.97 3.17 7.57
CA GLY A 105 -5.51 2.96 6.22
C GLY A 105 -4.40 2.65 5.21
N VAL A 106 -4.59 1.59 4.43
CA VAL A 106 -3.74 1.27 3.28
C VAL A 106 -4.52 1.40 1.98
N GLU A 107 -3.83 1.82 0.94
CA GLU A 107 -4.38 2.11 -0.37
C GLU A 107 -4.15 0.93 -1.30
N HIS A 108 -5.18 0.49 -2.00
CA HIS A 108 -5.05 -0.46 -3.09
C HIS A 108 -5.16 0.30 -4.41
N TRP A 109 -4.14 0.17 -5.24
CA TRP A 109 -4.05 0.81 -6.53
C TRP A 109 -4.26 -0.21 -7.64
N GLY A 110 -5.05 0.16 -8.63
CA GLY A 110 -5.26 -0.62 -9.84
C GLY A 110 -5.00 0.25 -11.07
N MET A 111 -4.79 -0.41 -12.21
CA MET A 111 -4.76 0.27 -13.50
C MET A 111 -6.18 0.35 -14.03
N TYR A 112 -6.60 1.55 -14.43
CA TYR A 112 -7.93 1.81 -14.97
C TYR A 112 -7.86 2.56 -16.27
N ALA A 113 -8.80 2.27 -17.15
CA ALA A 113 -8.98 2.96 -18.41
C ALA A 113 -10.42 3.44 -18.54
N TYR A 114 -10.61 4.55 -19.24
CA TYR A 114 -11.91 5.13 -19.54
C TYR A 114 -12.21 4.98 -21.03
N ILE A 115 -13.09 4.04 -21.34
CA ILE A 115 -13.49 3.76 -22.74
C ILE A 115 -14.66 4.67 -23.09
N PRO A 116 -14.55 5.50 -24.16
CA PRO A 116 -15.66 6.33 -24.60
C PRO A 116 -16.90 5.47 -24.95
N ARG A 117 -18.05 5.87 -24.47
CA ARG A 117 -19.31 5.22 -24.83
C ARG A 117 -19.81 5.81 -26.14
N VAL A 118 -20.19 4.93 -27.05
CA VAL A 118 -20.78 5.32 -28.33
C VAL A 118 -22.18 4.71 -28.49
N LYS A 119 -23.02 5.33 -29.27
CA LYS A 119 -24.33 4.79 -29.68
C LYS A 119 -24.12 3.71 -30.76
N LYS A 120 -25.18 3.04 -31.17
CA LYS A 120 -25.15 2.01 -32.21
C LYS A 120 -24.68 2.55 -33.58
N ASP A 121 -24.88 3.84 -33.83
CA ASP A 121 -24.46 4.55 -35.04
C ASP A 121 -23.02 5.08 -35.01
N GLY A 122 -22.28 4.76 -33.93
CA GLY A 122 -20.89 5.21 -33.72
C GLY A 122 -20.75 6.63 -33.16
N THR A 123 -21.84 7.37 -32.99
CA THR A 123 -21.78 8.72 -32.41
C THR A 123 -21.50 8.69 -30.91
N PRO A 124 -20.75 9.69 -30.37
CA PRO A 124 -20.49 9.78 -28.94
C PRO A 124 -21.76 9.79 -28.09
N LEU A 125 -21.80 9.00 -27.03
CA LEU A 125 -22.86 9.07 -26.04
C LEU A 125 -22.54 10.16 -25.01
N THR A 126 -23.35 11.20 -24.97
CA THR A 126 -23.19 12.33 -24.05
C THR A 126 -24.21 12.33 -22.92
N ASP A 127 -23.96 13.07 -21.86
CA ASP A 127 -24.94 13.39 -20.83
C ASP A 127 -25.86 14.54 -21.26
N LYS A 128 -26.73 15.01 -20.35
CA LYS A 128 -27.66 16.14 -20.61
C LYS A 128 -26.94 17.48 -20.85
N GLY A 129 -25.68 17.59 -20.41
CA GLY A 129 -24.82 18.77 -20.57
C GLY A 129 -23.90 18.70 -21.80
N GLY A 130 -24.02 17.65 -22.62
CA GLY A 130 -23.16 17.46 -23.81
C GLY A 130 -21.80 16.80 -23.51
N THR A 131 -21.52 16.44 -22.28
CA THR A 131 -20.24 15.81 -21.89
C THR A 131 -20.20 14.34 -22.30
N GLN A 132 -19.12 13.91 -22.95
CA GLN A 132 -18.89 12.52 -23.36
C GLN A 132 -18.96 11.59 -22.15
N LYS A 133 -19.72 10.51 -22.28
CA LYS A 133 -19.77 9.43 -21.29
C LYS A 133 -18.69 8.39 -21.52
N PHE A 134 -18.11 7.89 -20.43
CA PHE A 134 -17.09 6.86 -20.44
C PHE A 134 -17.53 5.64 -19.61
N THR A 135 -16.99 4.48 -19.96
CA THR A 135 -17.05 3.29 -19.12
C THR A 135 -15.68 3.10 -18.48
N ARG A 136 -15.63 3.18 -17.15
CA ARG A 136 -14.44 2.86 -16.37
C ARG A 136 -14.27 1.35 -16.35
N VAL A 137 -13.09 0.87 -16.74
CA VAL A 137 -12.74 -0.55 -16.76
C VAL A 137 -11.41 -0.76 -16.03
N ARG A 138 -11.28 -1.90 -15.36
CA ARG A 138 -9.99 -2.32 -14.84
C ARG A 138 -9.14 -2.79 -16.01
N ALA A 139 -7.97 -2.19 -16.17
CA ALA A 139 -7.01 -2.55 -17.20
C ALA A 139 -6.04 -3.62 -16.67
N VAL A 140 -5.73 -4.59 -17.51
CA VAL A 140 -4.74 -5.63 -17.27
C VAL A 140 -3.77 -5.66 -18.45
N LYS A 141 -2.54 -6.13 -18.22
CA LYS A 141 -1.53 -6.23 -19.26
C LYS A 141 -1.24 -7.70 -19.53
N GLU A 142 -1.47 -8.13 -20.77
CA GLU A 142 -1.13 -9.47 -21.24
C GLU A 142 -0.21 -9.38 -22.44
N ASN A 143 0.87 -10.11 -22.44
CA ASN A 143 1.85 -10.16 -23.55
C ASN A 143 2.29 -8.75 -24.03
N GLY A 144 2.44 -7.80 -23.08
CA GLY A 144 2.82 -6.44 -23.40
C GLY A 144 1.68 -5.50 -23.81
N VAL A 145 0.48 -6.03 -24.02
CA VAL A 145 -0.70 -5.30 -24.50
C VAL A 145 -1.66 -4.99 -23.36
N TRP A 146 -2.17 -3.76 -23.31
CA TRP A 146 -3.19 -3.38 -22.35
C TRP A 146 -4.59 -3.75 -22.85
N GLY A 147 -5.37 -4.39 -21.98
CA GLY A 147 -6.73 -4.83 -22.26
C GLY A 147 -7.58 -4.89 -20.99
N ARG A 148 -8.74 -5.47 -21.14
CA ARG A 148 -9.67 -5.79 -20.05
C ARG A 148 -10.22 -7.19 -20.20
N TYR A 149 -10.68 -7.78 -19.11
CA TYR A 149 -11.50 -8.99 -19.21
C TYR A 149 -12.97 -8.62 -19.34
N ARG A 150 -13.61 -9.16 -20.36
CA ARG A 150 -15.05 -9.04 -20.61
C ARG A 150 -15.69 -10.43 -20.57
N LYS A 151 -16.85 -10.53 -19.96
CA LYS A 151 -17.64 -11.75 -20.00
C LYS A 151 -18.27 -11.90 -21.38
N GLY A 152 -17.88 -12.94 -22.10
CA GLY A 152 -18.46 -13.29 -23.40
C GLY A 152 -19.84 -13.94 -23.26
N ASP A 153 -20.50 -14.16 -24.39
CA ASP A 153 -21.84 -14.78 -24.46
C ASP A 153 -21.83 -16.24 -23.97
N ASN A 154 -20.69 -16.90 -24.04
CA ASN A 154 -20.43 -18.25 -23.49
C ASN A 154 -20.24 -18.27 -21.95
N GLY A 155 -20.34 -17.11 -21.29
CA GLY A 155 -20.16 -16.93 -19.85
C GLY A 155 -18.70 -16.94 -19.37
N LYS A 156 -17.72 -17.14 -20.25
CA LYS A 156 -16.30 -17.09 -19.94
C LYS A 156 -15.77 -15.66 -20.05
N TYR A 157 -14.71 -15.38 -19.29
CA TYR A 157 -14.00 -14.12 -19.41
C TYR A 157 -12.97 -14.20 -20.52
N GLU A 158 -13.03 -13.24 -21.45
CA GLU A 158 -12.13 -13.13 -22.60
C GLU A 158 -11.37 -11.82 -22.50
N PHE A 159 -10.09 -11.87 -22.89
CA PHE A 159 -9.25 -10.67 -22.95
C PHE A 159 -9.64 -9.86 -24.19
N GLU A 160 -9.96 -8.60 -23.98
CA GLU A 160 -10.26 -7.62 -25.02
C GLU A 160 -9.25 -6.48 -24.92
N GLN A 161 -8.48 -6.23 -25.98
CA GLN A 161 -7.55 -5.13 -26.01
C GLN A 161 -8.26 -3.78 -25.88
N LEU A 162 -7.64 -2.83 -25.19
CA LEU A 162 -8.16 -1.46 -25.10
C LEU A 162 -8.19 -0.80 -26.49
N PRO A 163 -9.22 0.00 -26.76
CA PRO A 163 -9.30 0.76 -28.01
C PRO A 163 -8.05 1.64 -28.21
N SER A 164 -7.69 1.87 -29.46
CA SER A 164 -6.60 2.78 -29.83
C SER A 164 -6.81 4.17 -29.21
N GLY A 165 -5.73 4.74 -28.65
CA GLY A 165 -5.79 6.04 -27.97
C GLY A 165 -6.33 6.00 -26.54
N VAL A 166 -6.77 4.85 -26.04
CA VAL A 166 -7.16 4.68 -24.63
C VAL A 166 -5.97 4.14 -23.84
N HIS A 167 -5.46 4.96 -22.92
CA HIS A 167 -4.33 4.62 -22.06
C HIS A 167 -4.79 4.38 -20.62
N PRO A 168 -4.34 3.30 -19.98
CA PRO A 168 -4.63 3.08 -18.59
C PRO A 168 -3.75 3.97 -17.69
N HIS A 169 -4.29 4.35 -16.55
CA HIS A 169 -3.60 5.11 -15.54
C HIS A 169 -3.85 4.50 -14.15
N PRO A 170 -2.93 4.71 -13.20
CA PRO A 170 -3.11 4.20 -11.85
C PRO A 170 -4.17 5.00 -11.09
N GLU A 171 -5.08 4.30 -10.43
CA GLU A 171 -6.08 4.88 -9.53
C GLU A 171 -6.14 4.11 -8.23
N CYS A 172 -6.32 4.84 -7.13
CA CYS A 172 -6.65 4.23 -5.86
C CYS A 172 -8.14 3.84 -5.87
N ASP A 173 -8.42 2.55 -5.99
CA ASP A 173 -9.80 2.04 -6.09
C ASP A 173 -10.37 1.59 -4.75
N ARG A 174 -9.53 1.21 -3.81
CA ARG A 174 -9.95 0.71 -2.51
C ARG A 174 -9.04 1.19 -1.40
N TYR A 175 -9.64 1.29 -0.22
CA TYR A 175 -8.94 1.55 1.03
C TYR A 175 -9.31 0.45 2.01
N PHE A 176 -8.29 -0.11 2.64
CA PHE A 176 -8.45 -1.09 3.70
C PHE A 176 -7.91 -0.52 4.99
N LYS A 177 -8.55 -0.81 6.10
CA LYS A 177 -7.98 -0.58 7.41
C LYS A 177 -7.27 -1.86 7.84
N VAL A 178 -6.01 -1.71 8.24
CA VAL A 178 -5.18 -2.79 8.75
C VAL A 178 -4.76 -2.48 10.17
N PHE A 179 -4.60 -3.52 10.96
CA PHE A 179 -4.26 -3.48 12.37
C PHE A 179 -2.97 -4.23 12.59
N ASN A 180 -2.14 -3.73 13.50
CA ASN A 180 -0.89 -4.39 13.85
C ASN A 180 -1.15 -5.69 14.59
N LEU A 181 -0.44 -6.75 14.25
CA LEU A 181 -0.66 -8.07 14.83
C LEU A 181 -0.10 -8.21 16.24
N SER A 182 0.73 -7.28 16.73
CA SER A 182 1.12 -7.23 18.14
C SER A 182 -0.06 -6.97 19.10
N LEU A 183 -1.18 -6.47 18.57
CA LEU A 183 -2.41 -6.21 19.33
C LEU A 183 -3.32 -7.44 19.44
N ILE A 184 -3.03 -8.52 18.75
CA ILE A 184 -3.93 -9.63 18.49
C ILE A 184 -3.41 -10.89 19.18
N GLU A 185 -4.30 -11.60 19.89
CA GLU A 185 -3.98 -12.85 20.55
C GLU A 185 -4.04 -14.04 19.59
N GLY A 186 -3.16 -15.04 19.82
CA GLY A 186 -3.12 -16.26 19.03
C GLY A 186 -2.36 -16.13 17.71
N VAL A 187 -1.75 -14.98 17.45
CA VAL A 187 -0.86 -14.80 16.29
C VAL A 187 0.43 -15.60 16.54
N PRO A 188 0.87 -16.44 15.59
CA PRO A 188 2.15 -17.13 15.72
C PRO A 188 3.30 -16.16 15.93
N PRO A 189 4.33 -16.52 16.73
CA PRO A 189 5.50 -15.68 16.90
C PRO A 189 6.13 -15.36 15.54
N LEU A 190 6.82 -14.22 15.47
CA LEU A 190 7.63 -13.92 14.28
C LEU A 190 8.65 -15.03 14.09
N PRO A 191 8.81 -15.57 12.87
CA PRO A 191 9.94 -16.44 12.60
C PRO A 191 11.20 -15.63 12.90
N VAL A 192 11.97 -16.11 13.88
CA VAL A 192 13.31 -15.57 14.11
C VAL A 192 14.09 -15.93 12.85
N PRO A 193 14.57 -14.95 12.08
CA PRO A 193 15.47 -15.28 10.99
C PRO A 193 16.62 -16.07 11.60
N ASP A 194 16.93 -17.23 11.04
CA ASP A 194 18.13 -17.96 11.37
C ASP A 194 19.32 -17.14 10.81
N LEU A 195 19.59 -16.03 11.50
CA LEU A 195 20.77 -15.24 11.27
C LEU A 195 21.92 -16.03 11.91
N ALA A 196 22.33 -17.11 11.25
CA ALA A 196 23.67 -17.61 11.47
C ALA A 196 24.58 -16.38 11.35
N PRO A 197 25.46 -16.12 12.32
CA PRO A 197 26.39 -15.04 12.21
C PRO A 197 27.18 -15.28 10.92
N ASN A 198 26.84 -14.53 9.89
CA ASN A 198 27.59 -14.53 8.66
C ASN A 198 28.84 -13.69 8.94
N ASP A 199 29.82 -14.32 9.56
CA ASP A 199 31.12 -13.69 9.89
C ASP A 199 31.90 -13.25 8.64
N ASP A 200 31.39 -13.56 7.44
CA ASP A 200 32.10 -13.35 6.16
C ASP A 200 31.42 -12.34 5.20
N ILE A 201 30.34 -11.68 5.58
CA ILE A 201 29.81 -10.61 4.74
C ILE A 201 30.48 -9.30 5.16
N GLU A 202 31.53 -8.92 4.47
CA GLU A 202 31.99 -7.53 4.47
C GLU A 202 30.87 -6.63 3.94
N VAL A 203 30.09 -6.08 4.86
CA VAL A 203 28.94 -5.21 4.57
C VAL A 203 29.32 -4.04 3.66
N GLY A 204 30.60 -3.64 3.65
CA GLY A 204 31.15 -2.64 2.75
C GLY A 204 31.08 -3.04 1.27
N LEU A 205 31.46 -4.26 0.93
CA LEU A 205 31.48 -4.72 -0.47
C LEU A 205 30.06 -4.81 -1.07
N LEU A 206 29.07 -5.20 -0.29
CA LEU A 206 27.68 -5.25 -0.74
C LEU A 206 27.09 -3.84 -0.97
N ALA A 207 27.47 -2.88 -0.15
CA ALA A 207 27.04 -1.48 -0.32
C ALA A 207 27.66 -0.87 -1.58
N ASP A 208 28.94 -1.11 -1.82
CA ASP A 208 29.66 -0.62 -3.00
C ASP A 208 29.12 -1.25 -4.29
N ASP A 209 28.81 -2.54 -4.29
CA ASP A 209 28.19 -3.23 -5.44
C ASP A 209 26.77 -2.71 -5.73
N VAL A 210 25.97 -2.43 -4.72
CA VAL A 210 24.65 -1.84 -4.89
C VAL A 210 24.75 -0.41 -5.42
N ILE A 211 25.68 0.38 -4.92
CA ILE A 211 25.93 1.75 -5.41
C ILE A 211 26.41 1.71 -6.85
N ALA A 212 27.38 0.86 -7.19
CA ALA A 212 27.91 0.69 -8.54
C ALA A 212 26.83 0.21 -9.54
N SER A 213 25.93 -0.68 -9.11
CA SER A 213 24.84 -1.20 -9.94
C SER A 213 23.69 -0.22 -10.12
N SER A 214 23.51 0.73 -9.20
CA SER A 214 22.37 1.68 -9.21
C SER A 214 22.52 2.80 -10.25
N ARG A 215 23.71 2.99 -10.84
CA ARG A 215 24.05 4.14 -11.71
C ARG A 215 23.76 5.51 -11.07
N CYS A 216 23.70 5.58 -9.75
CA CYS A 216 23.60 6.84 -9.03
C CYS A 216 24.99 7.44 -8.85
N GLU A 217 25.16 8.70 -9.22
CA GLU A 217 26.36 9.46 -8.87
C GLU A 217 26.31 9.76 -7.37
N VAL A 218 27.25 9.21 -6.62
CA VAL A 218 27.44 9.52 -5.21
C VAL A 218 28.34 10.75 -5.12
N PHE A 219 27.77 11.87 -4.71
CA PHE A 219 28.56 13.06 -4.40
C PHE A 219 29.13 12.93 -2.98
N GLU A 220 30.42 12.75 -2.88
CA GLU A 220 31.11 12.99 -1.62
C GLU A 220 31.02 14.49 -1.31
N GLY A 221 30.28 14.84 -0.26
CA GLY A 221 30.23 16.20 0.21
C GLY A 221 31.63 16.63 0.68
N SER A 222 32.23 17.63 0.02
CA SER A 222 33.46 18.22 0.50
C SER A 222 33.20 18.84 1.89
N THR A 223 33.91 18.34 2.89
CA THR A 223 34.01 19.00 4.18
C THR A 223 35.04 20.14 4.02
N ASP A 224 34.57 21.34 3.73
CA ASP A 224 35.26 22.59 4.03
C ASP A 224 34.60 23.25 5.23
#